data_521a93b2c75788f4fe4b46ff028d3e08
#
_entry.id   521a93b2c75788f4fe4b46ff028d3e08
#
_cell.length_a   1.000
_cell.length_b   1.000
_cell.length_c   1.000
_cell.angle_alpha   90.00
_cell.angle_beta   90.00
_cell.angle_gamma   90.00
#
_symmetry.space_group_name_H-M   'P 1'
#
loop_
_entity.id
_entity.type
_entity.pdbx_description
1 polymer ?
#
loop_
_entity_poly.entity_id
_entity_poly.type
_entity_poly.pdbx_seq_one_letter_code
_entity_poly.pdbx_strand_id
1 'polypeptide(L)'
;MYTANSMNCLSEAIGMALPGNGTIPAAYSARLRLAKHAGMKIMELVKKNIRPRDIMTEAAFHNAETVDMALGCSTNTMLHLPAIAHEAGVTISLDAANAISAKTPNLCHLAPAGDTFMEDLDLAGGVAAVMKELAKKNLLP
;
A
#
# COMPACT_ATOMS: atom_id res chain seq x y z
N MET A 1 -6.68 -10.45 6.21
CA MET A 1 -6.55 -9.44 5.15
C MET A 1 -7.48 -9.76 4.00
N TYR A 2 -8.53 -8.99 3.81
CA TYR A 2 -9.43 -9.12 2.66
C TYR A 2 -9.07 -8.10 1.58
N THR A 3 -9.59 -8.24 0.36
CA THR A 3 -9.21 -7.47 -0.81
C THR A 3 -9.32 -5.96 -0.61
N ALA A 4 -10.43 -5.47 -0.06
CA ALA A 4 -10.64 -4.04 0.16
C ALA A 4 -9.55 -3.44 1.06
N ASN A 5 -9.23 -4.10 2.17
CA ASN A 5 -8.20 -3.64 3.08
C ASN A 5 -6.80 -3.76 2.48
N SER A 6 -6.53 -4.85 1.75
CA SER A 6 -5.28 -5.02 1.00
C SER A 6 -5.05 -3.83 0.07
N MET A 7 -6.03 -3.52 -0.78
CA MET A 7 -5.91 -2.40 -1.72
C MET A 7 -5.82 -1.03 -1.03
N ASN A 8 -6.45 -0.84 0.14
CA ASN A 8 -6.27 0.37 0.94
C ASN A 8 -4.82 0.55 1.40
N CYS A 9 -4.17 -0.52 1.87
CA CYS A 9 -2.75 -0.50 2.26
C CYS A 9 -1.84 -0.28 1.04
N LEU A 10 -2.12 -0.95 -0.07
CA LEU A 10 -1.30 -0.81 -1.28
C LEU A 10 -1.44 0.57 -1.93
N SER A 11 -2.59 1.23 -1.79
CA SER A 11 -2.75 2.62 -2.22
C SER A 11 -1.81 3.57 -1.47
N GLU A 12 -1.51 3.30 -0.18
CA GLU A 12 -0.48 4.04 0.55
C GLU A 12 0.91 3.74 -0.01
N ALA A 13 1.23 2.46 -0.25
CA ALA A 13 2.53 2.03 -0.72
C ALA A 13 2.85 2.57 -2.13
N ILE A 14 1.85 2.72 -3.00
CA ILE A 14 1.97 3.40 -4.30
C ILE A 14 2.17 4.91 -4.14
N GLY A 15 1.73 5.50 -3.03
CA GLY A 15 1.76 6.94 -2.79
C GLY A 15 0.48 7.68 -3.21
N MET A 16 -0.59 6.95 -3.55
CA MET A 16 -1.89 7.51 -3.97
C MET A 16 -2.85 7.77 -2.80
N ALA A 17 -2.50 7.32 -1.60
CA ALA A 17 -3.27 7.58 -0.39
C ALA A 17 -2.36 8.12 0.72
N LEU A 18 -2.96 8.87 1.65
CA LEU A 18 -2.23 9.38 2.81
C LEU A 18 -1.95 8.26 3.83
N PRO A 19 -0.85 8.37 4.61
CA PRO A 19 -0.56 7.42 5.68
C PRO A 19 -1.74 7.22 6.63
N GLY A 20 -2.01 5.97 6.98
CA GLY A 20 -3.15 5.57 7.80
C GLY A 20 -4.41 5.21 7.00
N ASN A 21 -4.41 5.41 5.68
CA ASN A 21 -5.57 5.08 4.85
C ASN A 21 -5.96 3.61 4.96
N GLY A 22 -4.99 2.70 4.98
CA GLY A 22 -5.22 1.26 5.08
C GLY A 22 -5.43 0.75 6.49
N THR A 23 -4.99 1.48 7.52
CA THR A 23 -4.84 0.94 8.87
C THR A 23 -5.74 1.57 9.93
N ILE A 24 -6.08 2.86 9.82
CA ILE A 24 -7.00 3.51 10.77
C ILE A 24 -8.36 2.81 10.74
N PRO A 25 -8.85 2.28 11.87
CA PRO A 25 -10.16 1.63 11.93
C PRO A 25 -11.31 2.55 11.49
N ALA A 26 -12.29 1.99 10.80
CA ALA A 26 -13.40 2.76 10.23
C ALA A 26 -14.23 3.51 11.28
N ALA A 27 -14.34 2.97 12.50
CA ALA A 27 -15.08 3.56 13.61
C ALA A 27 -14.36 4.76 14.27
N TYR A 28 -13.08 4.97 13.98
CA TYR A 28 -12.29 6.02 14.63
C TYR A 28 -12.54 7.38 14.00
N SER A 29 -12.66 8.41 14.82
CA SER A 29 -12.77 9.80 14.37
C SER A 29 -11.55 10.25 13.54
N ALA A 30 -10.41 9.61 13.73
CA ALA A 30 -9.21 9.80 12.92
C ALA A 30 -9.48 9.54 11.42
N ARG A 31 -10.37 8.61 11.08
CA ARG A 31 -10.80 8.34 9.70
C ARG A 31 -11.43 9.56 9.03
N LEU A 32 -12.33 10.26 9.74
CA LEU A 32 -12.96 11.48 9.24
C LEU A 32 -11.95 12.61 9.07
N ARG A 33 -11.02 12.74 10.02
CA ARG A 33 -9.94 13.74 9.92
C ARG A 33 -9.01 13.45 8.74
N LEU A 34 -8.68 12.18 8.49
CA LEU A 34 -7.88 11.79 7.35
C LEU A 34 -8.59 12.12 6.03
N ALA A 35 -9.89 11.83 5.90
CA ALA A 35 -10.68 12.16 4.72
C ALA A 35 -10.67 13.67 4.43
N LYS A 36 -10.85 14.50 5.47
CA LYS A 36 -10.75 15.96 5.34
C LYS A 36 -9.34 16.39 4.90
N HIS A 37 -8.30 15.79 5.49
CA HIS A 37 -6.91 16.10 5.14
C HIS A 37 -6.60 15.71 3.69
N ALA A 38 -7.10 14.56 3.23
CA ALA A 38 -6.94 14.12 1.84
C ALA A 38 -7.57 15.13 0.86
N GLY A 39 -8.76 15.65 1.17
CA GLY A 39 -9.40 16.71 0.39
C GLY A 39 -8.59 18.01 0.34
N MET A 40 -7.88 18.36 1.41
CA MET A 40 -6.96 19.50 1.41
C MET A 40 -5.71 19.22 0.57
N LYS A 41 -5.16 18.01 0.66
CA LYS A 41 -3.96 17.61 -0.07
C LYS A 41 -4.16 17.56 -1.58
N ILE A 42 -5.33 17.13 -2.07
CA ILE A 42 -5.60 17.13 -3.51
C ILE A 42 -5.49 18.53 -4.11
N MET A 43 -5.88 19.57 -3.36
CA MET A 43 -5.74 20.96 -3.81
C MET A 43 -4.27 21.39 -3.97
N GLU A 44 -3.37 20.85 -3.12
CA GLU A 44 -1.93 21.09 -3.28
C GLU A 44 -1.40 20.41 -4.55
N LEU A 45 -1.82 19.18 -4.83
CA LEU A 45 -1.44 18.46 -6.04
C LEU A 45 -1.88 19.21 -7.31
N VAL A 46 -3.12 19.71 -7.31
CA VAL A 46 -3.64 20.53 -8.42
C VAL A 46 -2.79 21.78 -8.63
N LYS A 47 -2.49 22.52 -7.55
CA LYS A 47 -1.66 23.74 -7.62
C LYS A 47 -0.24 23.48 -8.13
N LYS A 48 0.32 22.32 -7.79
CA LYS A 48 1.67 21.91 -8.20
C LYS A 48 1.68 21.15 -9.53
N ASN A 49 0.51 20.94 -10.15
CA ASN A 49 0.31 20.16 -11.36
C ASN A 49 0.90 18.72 -11.25
N ILE A 50 0.78 18.12 -10.06
CA ILE A 50 1.18 16.72 -9.84
C ILE A 50 0.02 15.82 -10.22
N ARG A 51 0.22 14.98 -11.21
CA ARG A 51 -0.82 14.07 -11.74
C ARG A 51 -0.64 12.67 -11.18
N PRO A 52 -1.67 11.81 -11.21
CA PRO A 52 -1.56 10.42 -10.78
C PRO A 52 -0.38 9.67 -11.42
N ARG A 53 -0.13 9.87 -12.71
CA ARG A 53 0.97 9.21 -13.43
C ARG A 53 2.36 9.73 -13.02
N ASP A 54 2.46 10.89 -12.39
CA ASP A 54 3.72 11.39 -11.84
C ASP A 54 4.07 10.67 -10.52
N ILE A 55 3.08 10.08 -9.85
CA ILE A 55 3.20 9.30 -8.61
C ILE A 55 3.32 7.80 -8.90
N MET A 56 2.47 7.28 -9.78
CA MET A 56 2.37 5.85 -10.10
C MET A 56 3.48 5.41 -11.07
N THR A 57 4.71 5.41 -10.57
CA THR A 57 5.91 4.99 -11.29
C THR A 57 6.16 3.48 -11.14
N GLU A 58 7.07 2.92 -11.93
CA GLU A 58 7.51 1.53 -11.80
C GLU A 58 8.03 1.24 -10.36
N ALA A 59 8.83 2.15 -9.80
CA ALA A 59 9.30 2.04 -8.41
C ALA A 59 8.14 2.04 -7.39
N ALA A 60 7.10 2.84 -7.62
CA ALA A 60 5.92 2.86 -6.75
C ALA A 60 5.17 1.53 -6.78
N PHE A 61 5.03 0.89 -7.94
CA PHE A 61 4.43 -0.43 -8.05
C PHE A 61 5.31 -1.52 -7.44
N HIS A 62 6.63 -1.46 -7.62
CA HIS A 62 7.55 -2.36 -6.93
C HIS A 62 7.41 -2.27 -5.40
N ASN A 63 7.31 -1.05 -4.86
CA ASN A 63 7.02 -0.84 -3.43
C ASN A 63 5.71 -1.51 -3.02
N ALA A 64 4.65 -1.34 -3.81
CA ALA A 64 3.34 -1.93 -3.52
C ALA A 64 3.39 -3.46 -3.53
N GLU A 65 4.02 -4.08 -4.53
CA GLU A 65 4.18 -5.54 -4.59
C GLU A 65 5.00 -6.07 -3.41
N THR A 66 6.06 -5.36 -3.01
CA THR A 66 6.87 -5.74 -1.84
C THR A 66 6.06 -5.63 -0.53
N VAL A 67 5.28 -4.57 -0.37
CA VAL A 67 4.37 -4.41 0.78
C VAL A 67 3.27 -5.47 0.77
N ASP A 68 2.74 -5.81 -0.40
CA ASP A 68 1.74 -6.86 -0.60
C ASP A 68 2.20 -8.20 -0.01
N MET A 69 3.41 -8.61 -0.36
CA MET A 69 4.03 -9.84 0.14
C MET A 69 4.32 -9.78 1.64
N ALA A 70 4.80 -8.64 2.13
CA ALA A 70 5.13 -8.45 3.54
C ALA A 70 3.90 -8.46 4.46
N LEU A 71 2.78 -7.94 4.00
CA LEU A 71 1.50 -7.91 4.73
C LEU A 71 0.72 -9.23 4.61
N GLY A 72 1.03 -10.07 3.63
CA GLY A 72 0.21 -11.24 3.31
C GLY A 72 -1.18 -10.85 2.81
N CYS A 73 -1.23 -9.98 1.82
CA CYS A 73 -2.45 -9.47 1.23
C CYS A 73 -3.27 -10.53 0.48
N SER A 74 -4.47 -10.14 0.06
CA SER A 74 -5.34 -10.99 -0.77
C SER A 74 -4.74 -11.23 -2.15
N THR A 75 -4.87 -12.45 -2.70
CA THR A 75 -4.44 -12.78 -4.07
C THR A 75 -5.10 -11.92 -5.15
N ASN A 76 -6.22 -11.28 -4.85
CA ASN A 76 -6.87 -10.33 -5.76
C ASN A 76 -6.01 -9.10 -6.07
N THR A 77 -5.02 -8.78 -5.25
CA THR A 77 -4.05 -7.71 -5.53
C THR A 77 -3.28 -7.97 -6.81
N MET A 78 -3.00 -9.26 -7.10
CA MET A 78 -2.34 -9.68 -8.35
C MET A 78 -3.22 -9.51 -9.61
N LEU A 79 -4.49 -9.20 -9.43
CA LEU A 79 -5.37 -8.75 -10.51
C LEU A 79 -5.42 -7.22 -10.57
N HIS A 80 -5.54 -6.57 -9.41
CA HIS A 80 -5.79 -5.13 -9.34
C HIS A 80 -4.53 -4.30 -9.59
N LEU A 81 -3.37 -4.68 -9.05
CA LEU A 81 -2.12 -3.93 -9.28
C LEU A 81 -1.72 -3.89 -10.76
N PRO A 82 -1.72 -5.02 -11.50
CA PRO A 82 -1.46 -4.99 -12.94
C PRO A 82 -2.45 -4.12 -13.73
N ALA A 83 -3.74 -4.15 -13.37
CA ALA A 83 -4.76 -3.33 -14.01
C ALA A 83 -4.51 -1.83 -13.79
N ILE A 84 -4.19 -1.43 -12.56
CA ILE A 84 -3.87 -0.03 -12.23
C ILE A 84 -2.56 0.40 -12.91
N ALA A 85 -1.54 -0.46 -12.91
CA ALA A 85 -0.27 -0.20 -13.57
C ALA A 85 -0.45 0.02 -15.08
N HIS A 86 -1.25 -0.82 -15.73
CA HIS A 86 -1.58 -0.69 -17.16
C HIS A 86 -2.17 0.70 -17.44
N GLU A 87 -3.15 1.15 -16.66
CA GLU A 87 -3.76 2.49 -16.82
C GLU A 87 -2.76 3.62 -16.52
N ALA A 88 -1.77 3.38 -15.66
CA ALA A 88 -0.68 4.33 -15.41
C ALA A 88 0.38 4.33 -16.52
N GLY A 89 0.36 3.36 -17.44
CA GLY A 89 1.37 3.18 -18.47
C GLY A 89 2.60 2.41 -17.98
N VAL A 90 2.48 1.68 -16.87
CA VAL A 90 3.52 0.82 -16.30
C VAL A 90 3.16 -0.65 -16.53
N THR A 91 4.14 -1.47 -16.88
CA THR A 91 3.93 -2.91 -17.04
C THR A 91 4.54 -3.64 -15.85
N ILE A 92 3.72 -4.43 -15.15
CA ILE A 92 4.15 -5.38 -14.14
C ILE A 92 3.72 -6.78 -14.55
N SER A 93 4.56 -7.77 -14.27
CA SER A 93 4.32 -9.15 -14.65
C SER A 93 4.23 -10.06 -13.43
N LEU A 94 3.51 -11.17 -13.56
CA LEU A 94 3.44 -12.17 -12.48
C LEU A 94 4.82 -12.79 -12.17
N ASP A 95 5.72 -12.85 -13.16
CA ASP A 95 7.08 -13.33 -12.93
C ASP A 95 7.89 -12.36 -12.06
N ALA A 96 7.72 -11.06 -12.28
CA ALA A 96 8.32 -10.04 -11.40
C ALA A 96 7.74 -10.14 -9.98
N ALA A 97 6.43 -10.30 -9.83
CA ALA A 97 5.79 -10.51 -8.54
C ALA A 97 6.31 -11.77 -7.83
N ASN A 98 6.50 -12.87 -8.55
CA ASN A 98 7.11 -14.10 -8.00
C ASN A 98 8.55 -13.86 -7.52
N ALA A 99 9.34 -13.11 -8.28
CA ALA A 99 10.71 -12.77 -7.89
C ALA A 99 10.77 -11.89 -6.63
N ILE A 100 9.83 -10.95 -6.49
CA ILE A 100 9.67 -10.13 -5.28
C ILE A 100 9.24 -10.99 -4.10
N SER A 101 8.24 -11.85 -4.30
CA SER A 101 7.74 -12.78 -3.28
C SER A 101 8.84 -13.68 -2.71
N ALA A 102 9.72 -14.18 -3.57
CA ALA A 102 10.82 -15.05 -3.14
C ALA A 102 11.84 -14.36 -2.21
N LYS A 103 11.93 -13.05 -2.24
CA LYS A 103 12.88 -12.24 -1.47
C LYS A 103 12.26 -11.54 -0.27
N THR A 104 10.95 -11.31 -0.31
CA THR A 104 10.24 -10.51 0.68
C THR A 104 9.75 -11.38 1.83
N PRO A 105 10.16 -11.11 3.09
CA PRO A 105 9.63 -11.84 4.23
C PRO A 105 8.17 -11.45 4.49
N ASN A 106 7.33 -12.42 4.85
CA ASN A 106 6.02 -12.12 5.43
C ASN A 106 6.24 -11.58 6.85
N LEU A 107 5.94 -10.30 7.06
CA LEU A 107 6.17 -9.60 8.34
C LEU A 107 4.94 -9.59 9.23
N CYS A 108 3.74 -9.73 8.65
CA CYS A 108 2.49 -9.53 9.36
C CYS A 108 1.57 -10.74 9.25
N HIS A 109 1.16 -11.29 10.39
CA HIS A 109 0.15 -12.34 10.48
C HIS A 109 -1.22 -11.73 10.84
N LEU A 110 -1.78 -11.00 9.88
CA LEU A 110 -3.06 -10.31 10.07
C LEU A 110 -4.26 -11.25 9.88
N ALA A 111 -5.30 -11.05 10.67
CA ALA A 111 -6.56 -11.78 10.53
C ALA A 111 -7.09 -11.70 9.07
N PRO A 112 -7.64 -12.79 8.51
CA PRO A 112 -7.98 -14.06 9.15
C PRO A 112 -6.85 -15.10 9.20
N ALA A 113 -5.67 -14.82 8.65
CA ALA A 113 -4.55 -15.76 8.63
C ALA A 113 -3.81 -15.87 9.99
N GLY A 114 -3.94 -14.87 10.84
CA GLY A 114 -3.38 -14.81 12.19
C GLY A 114 -4.29 -14.08 13.16
N ASP A 115 -3.80 -13.86 14.38
CA ASP A 115 -4.55 -13.30 15.49
C ASP A 115 -4.35 -11.79 15.66
N THR A 116 -3.56 -11.17 14.78
CA THR A 116 -3.29 -9.72 14.79
C THR A 116 -4.28 -8.98 13.90
N PHE A 117 -4.80 -7.87 14.40
CA PHE A 117 -5.78 -7.06 13.67
C PHE A 117 -5.14 -5.83 13.04
N MET A 118 -5.89 -5.18 12.14
CA MET A 118 -5.45 -3.96 11.47
C MET A 118 -5.22 -2.81 12.44
N GLU A 119 -5.96 -2.78 13.55
CA GLU A 119 -5.77 -1.83 14.65
C GLU A 119 -4.38 -1.96 15.29
N ASP A 120 -3.90 -3.19 15.47
CA ASP A 120 -2.57 -3.46 16.02
C ASP A 120 -1.48 -2.96 15.06
N LEU A 121 -1.69 -3.16 13.75
CA LEU A 121 -0.78 -2.64 12.73
C LEU A 121 -0.79 -1.11 12.71
N ASP A 122 -1.94 -0.46 12.87
CA ASP A 122 -2.06 1.01 12.96
C ASP A 122 -1.26 1.54 14.15
N LEU A 123 -1.41 0.93 15.32
CA LEU A 123 -0.65 1.27 16.54
C LEU A 123 0.86 1.07 16.38
N ALA A 124 1.27 0.07 15.59
CA ALA A 124 2.67 -0.18 15.27
C ALA A 124 3.27 0.80 14.23
N GLY A 125 2.45 1.69 13.68
CA GLY A 125 2.86 2.70 12.70
C GLY A 125 2.42 2.43 11.27
N GLY A 126 1.53 1.47 11.06
CA GLY A 126 0.86 1.22 9.80
C GLY A 126 1.76 0.76 8.66
N VAL A 127 1.34 1.02 7.44
CA VAL A 127 2.07 0.66 6.22
C VAL A 127 3.46 1.32 6.19
N ALA A 128 3.59 2.55 6.68
CA ALA A 128 4.87 3.24 6.73
C ALA A 128 5.91 2.52 7.61
N ALA A 129 5.48 1.91 8.74
CA ALA A 129 6.36 1.11 9.58
C ALA A 129 6.82 -0.16 8.85
N VAL A 130 5.92 -0.84 8.15
CA VAL A 130 6.27 -2.00 7.30
C VAL A 130 7.29 -1.61 6.24
N MET A 131 7.05 -0.53 5.51
CA MET A 131 8.00 -0.03 4.50
C MET A 131 9.36 0.30 5.12
N LYS A 132 9.39 0.89 6.30
CA LYS A 132 10.64 1.17 7.03
C LYS A 132 11.42 -0.12 7.33
N GLU A 133 10.75 -1.19 7.75
CA GLU A 133 11.41 -2.48 8.00
C GLU A 133 11.95 -3.10 6.71
N LEU A 134 11.18 -3.03 5.62
CA LEU A 134 11.60 -3.50 4.30
C LEU A 134 12.82 -2.71 3.76
N ALA A 135 12.83 -1.39 3.96
CA ALA A 135 13.95 -0.53 3.57
C ALA A 135 15.27 -0.89 4.27
N LYS A 136 15.23 -1.33 5.54
CA LYS A 136 16.43 -1.82 6.26
C LYS A 136 17.09 -3.03 5.59
N LYS A 137 16.33 -3.75 4.78
CA LYS A 137 16.78 -4.93 4.03
C LYS A 137 17.09 -4.62 2.55
N ASN A 138 17.03 -3.33 2.16
CA ASN A 138 17.17 -2.90 0.77
C ASN A 138 16.20 -3.61 -0.20
N LEU A 139 14.97 -3.85 0.26
CA LEU A 139 13.91 -4.47 -0.52
C LEU A 139 13.03 -3.47 -1.27
N LEU A 140 13.15 -2.19 -0.93
CA LEU A 140 12.49 -1.08 -1.63
C LEU A 140 13.49 -0.36 -2.53
N PRO A 141 13.11 0.04 -3.76
CA PRO A 141 13.96 0.84 -4.65
C PRO A 141 14.22 2.25 -4.15
#